data_fc182e396575fbbf097ea2564a0a255c
#
_entry.id   fc182e396575fbbf097ea2564a0a255c
#
_cell.length_a   1.000
_cell.length_b   1.000
_cell.length_c   1.000
_cell.angle_alpha   90.00
_cell.angle_beta   90.00
_cell.angle_gamma   90.00
#
_symmetry.space_group_name_H-M   'P 1'
#
loop_
_entity.id
_entity.type
_entity.pdbx_description
1 polymer ?
#
loop_
_entity_poly.entity_id
_entity_poly.type
_entity_poly.pdbx_seq_one_letter_code
_entity_poly.pdbx_strand_id
1 'polypeptide(L)'
;MNIINGGSHADNTIDFQEFMIMPIGAKTFSKAIQMSCEVFQTLKNNLKTDGFSTNIGDEGGFAPALESTERALDAVVKAIKSCGYILEKDFYLALDCASTEYFENHRYNLVGENKSLSADENAANLERLCKMYPIFSIEDGMAEDDWEGWELLTEALSPKVQLVGDDLFVTNKIRLREGIERRAGNAIL
;
A
#
# COMPACT_ATOMS: atom_id res chain seq x y z
N MET A 1 -8.03 -4.47 -5.45
CA MET A 1 -8.66 -5.33 -4.40
C MET A 1 -7.66 -5.49 -3.27
N ASN A 2 -8.06 -5.12 -2.04
CA ASN A 2 -7.23 -5.33 -0.85
C ASN A 2 -7.16 -6.83 -0.52
N ILE A 3 -6.00 -7.37 -0.20
CA ILE A 3 -5.78 -8.81 0.06
C ILE A 3 -4.93 -9.11 1.31
N ILE A 4 -4.18 -8.13 1.84
CA ILE A 4 -3.52 -8.19 3.15
C ILE A 4 -3.82 -6.89 3.89
N ASN A 5 -4.15 -7.01 5.17
CA ASN A 5 -4.34 -5.90 6.09
C ASN A 5 -3.26 -5.86 7.16
N GLY A 6 -2.90 -4.65 7.56
CA GLY A 6 -2.09 -4.32 8.71
C GLY A 6 -2.55 -3.02 9.35
N GLY A 7 -1.67 -2.30 10.03
CA GLY A 7 -1.98 -1.03 10.66
C GLY A 7 -3.23 -1.08 11.53
N SER A 8 -4.06 -0.04 11.42
CA SER A 8 -5.33 0.05 12.18
C SER A 8 -6.39 -0.98 11.72
N HIS A 9 -6.25 -1.58 10.55
CA HIS A 9 -7.20 -2.57 10.01
C HIS A 9 -6.95 -4.01 10.46
N ALA A 10 -5.88 -4.29 11.23
CA ALA A 10 -5.56 -5.64 11.69
C ALA A 10 -4.72 -5.65 12.97
N ASP A 11 -5.00 -6.60 13.86
CA ASP A 11 -4.17 -6.86 15.04
C ASP A 11 -2.99 -7.77 14.67
N ASN A 12 -1.96 -7.18 14.05
CA ASN A 12 -0.73 -7.85 13.64
C ASN A 12 0.48 -6.88 13.70
N THR A 13 1.61 -7.30 13.15
CA THR A 13 2.87 -6.54 13.21
C THR A 13 3.17 -5.73 11.94
N ILE A 14 2.24 -5.65 11.00
CA ILE A 14 2.42 -4.92 9.74
C ILE A 14 1.99 -3.47 9.97
N ASP A 15 2.88 -2.50 9.69
CA ASP A 15 2.58 -1.08 9.93
C ASP A 15 1.66 -0.48 8.86
N PHE A 16 1.80 -0.87 7.58
CA PHE A 16 0.96 -0.39 6.49
C PHE A 16 -0.43 -1.04 6.54
N GLN A 17 -1.45 -0.25 6.23
CA GLN A 17 -2.85 -0.60 6.43
C GLN A 17 -3.39 -1.59 5.39
N GLU A 18 -3.04 -1.39 4.09
CA GLU A 18 -3.56 -2.22 3.00
C GLU A 18 -2.51 -2.56 1.96
N PHE A 19 -2.55 -3.82 1.53
CA PHE A 19 -1.79 -4.33 0.38
C PHE A 19 -2.78 -4.81 -0.66
N MET A 20 -2.79 -4.13 -1.79
CA MET A 20 -3.78 -4.30 -2.84
C MET A 20 -3.17 -4.86 -4.12
N ILE A 21 -3.99 -5.57 -4.90
CA ILE A 21 -3.68 -6.02 -6.26
C ILE A 21 -4.56 -5.29 -7.28
N MET A 22 -3.95 -4.93 -8.40
CA MET A 22 -4.60 -4.23 -9.51
C MET A 22 -4.54 -5.11 -10.77
N PRO A 23 -5.64 -5.80 -11.15
CA PRO A 23 -5.68 -6.75 -12.29
C PRO A 23 -5.79 -6.02 -13.64
N ILE A 24 -4.78 -5.25 -14.01
CA ILE A 24 -4.78 -4.36 -15.19
C ILE A 24 -4.82 -5.11 -16.54
N GLY A 25 -4.40 -6.38 -16.54
CA GLY A 25 -4.48 -7.24 -17.73
C GLY A 25 -5.90 -7.74 -18.05
N ALA A 26 -6.87 -7.51 -17.17
CA ALA A 26 -8.25 -7.93 -17.37
C ALA A 26 -8.97 -7.02 -18.36
N LYS A 27 -9.64 -7.63 -19.36
CA LYS A 27 -10.40 -6.88 -20.37
C LYS A 27 -11.82 -6.48 -19.93
N THR A 28 -12.31 -7.08 -18.85
CA THR A 28 -13.64 -6.81 -18.29
C THR A 28 -13.59 -6.83 -16.77
N PHE A 29 -14.54 -6.15 -16.13
CA PHE A 29 -14.65 -6.15 -14.67
C PHE A 29 -14.84 -7.56 -14.09
N SER A 30 -15.67 -8.40 -14.73
CA SER A 30 -15.87 -9.78 -14.30
C SER A 30 -14.57 -10.59 -14.36
N LYS A 31 -13.73 -10.35 -15.39
CA LYS A 31 -12.41 -11.00 -15.49
C LYS A 31 -11.45 -10.47 -14.43
N ALA A 32 -11.49 -9.16 -14.14
CA ALA A 32 -10.71 -8.57 -13.07
C ALA A 32 -11.02 -9.22 -11.72
N ILE A 33 -12.31 -9.37 -11.38
CA ILE A 33 -12.76 -10.03 -10.15
C ILE A 33 -12.30 -11.49 -10.12
N GLN A 34 -12.50 -12.24 -11.22
CA GLN A 34 -12.03 -13.63 -11.31
C GLN A 34 -10.54 -13.75 -11.00
N MET A 35 -9.70 -12.98 -11.70
CA MET A 35 -8.25 -13.00 -11.53
C MET A 35 -7.87 -12.65 -10.08
N SER A 36 -8.49 -11.64 -9.51
CA SER A 36 -8.23 -11.21 -8.12
C SER A 36 -8.62 -12.30 -7.11
N CYS A 37 -9.76 -12.98 -7.31
CA CYS A 37 -10.19 -14.08 -6.45
C CYS A 37 -9.24 -15.29 -6.54
N GLU A 38 -8.71 -15.60 -7.72
CA GLU A 38 -7.73 -16.66 -7.92
C GLU A 38 -6.45 -16.37 -7.12
N VAL A 39 -5.93 -15.13 -7.20
CA VAL A 39 -4.76 -14.69 -6.42
C VAL A 39 -5.06 -14.73 -4.92
N PHE A 40 -6.23 -14.23 -4.49
CA PHE A 40 -6.64 -14.22 -3.08
C PHE A 40 -6.70 -15.64 -2.49
N GLN A 41 -7.29 -16.59 -3.21
CA GLN A 41 -7.34 -18.00 -2.75
C GLN A 41 -5.96 -18.65 -2.73
N THR A 42 -5.11 -18.32 -3.68
CA THR A 42 -3.73 -18.81 -3.73
C THR A 42 -2.91 -18.22 -2.55
N LEU A 43 -3.07 -16.93 -2.26
CA LEU A 43 -2.46 -16.30 -1.09
C LEU A 43 -2.88 -17.00 0.20
N LYS A 44 -4.18 -17.31 0.37
CA LYS A 44 -4.69 -18.07 1.50
C LYS A 44 -3.98 -19.40 1.68
N ASN A 45 -3.82 -20.15 0.59
CA ASN A 45 -3.18 -21.46 0.63
C ASN A 45 -1.68 -21.34 0.95
N ASN A 46 -0.99 -20.35 0.38
CA ASN A 46 0.41 -20.08 0.65
C ASN A 46 0.62 -19.73 2.13
N LEU A 47 -0.17 -18.79 2.67
CA LEU A 47 -0.09 -18.39 4.08
C LEU A 47 -0.31 -19.58 5.02
N LYS A 48 -1.31 -20.43 4.74
CA LYS A 48 -1.53 -21.67 5.54
C LYS A 48 -0.35 -22.63 5.47
N THR A 49 0.23 -22.83 4.29
CA THR A 49 1.37 -23.72 4.10
C THR A 49 2.60 -23.20 4.84
N ASP A 50 2.79 -21.87 4.83
CA ASP A 50 3.89 -21.21 5.52
C ASP A 50 3.63 -21.04 7.04
N GLY A 51 2.47 -21.52 7.57
CA GLY A 51 2.12 -21.53 9.00
C GLY A 51 1.52 -20.21 9.52
N PHE A 52 1.14 -19.29 8.65
CA PHE A 52 0.53 -18.01 9.03
C PHE A 52 -0.99 -18.09 9.19
N SER A 53 -1.53 -17.15 9.99
CA SER A 53 -2.97 -16.96 10.11
C SER A 53 -3.59 -16.54 8.78
N THR A 54 -4.81 -17.03 8.52
CA THR A 54 -5.66 -16.58 7.43
C THR A 54 -6.96 -15.94 7.94
N ASN A 55 -6.95 -15.43 9.18
CA ASN A 55 -7.97 -14.54 9.67
C ASN A 55 -7.94 -13.25 8.83
N ILE A 56 -9.08 -12.59 8.73
CA ILE A 56 -9.25 -11.38 7.93
C ILE A 56 -9.25 -10.14 8.82
N GLY A 57 -8.75 -9.04 8.31
CA GLY A 57 -8.86 -7.71 8.88
C GLY A 57 -10.17 -7.02 8.47
N ASP A 58 -10.29 -5.76 8.82
CA ASP A 58 -11.52 -4.97 8.67
C ASP A 58 -11.94 -4.77 7.21
N GLU A 59 -10.98 -4.73 6.30
CA GLU A 59 -11.21 -4.57 4.85
C GLU A 59 -11.25 -5.90 4.07
N GLY A 60 -11.30 -7.04 4.79
CA GLY A 60 -11.44 -8.37 4.19
C GLY A 60 -10.16 -8.99 3.64
N GLY A 61 -9.01 -8.31 3.72
CA GLY A 61 -7.69 -8.87 3.48
C GLY A 61 -7.26 -9.81 4.60
N PHE A 62 -6.32 -10.72 4.35
CA PHE A 62 -5.75 -11.54 5.42
C PHE A 62 -4.90 -10.70 6.37
N ALA A 63 -4.89 -11.07 7.65
CA ALA A 63 -4.13 -10.39 8.69
C ALA A 63 -3.03 -11.30 9.28
N PRO A 64 -2.04 -11.75 8.48
CA PRO A 64 -0.94 -12.56 9.00
C PRO A 64 0.04 -11.70 9.81
N ALA A 65 0.66 -12.28 10.83
CA ALA A 65 1.77 -11.64 11.53
C ALA A 65 3.07 -11.80 10.71
N LEU A 66 3.25 -10.92 9.73
CA LEU A 66 4.47 -10.85 8.92
C LEU A 66 5.43 -9.81 9.53
N GLU A 67 6.72 -10.04 9.36
CA GLU A 67 7.78 -9.30 10.06
C GLU A 67 8.07 -7.92 9.45
N SER A 68 7.58 -7.65 8.22
CA SER A 68 7.84 -6.39 7.51
C SER A 68 6.91 -6.17 6.31
N THR A 69 6.88 -4.93 5.84
CA THR A 69 6.22 -4.53 4.58
C THR A 69 6.70 -5.35 3.39
N GLU A 70 8.02 -5.59 3.29
CA GLU A 70 8.59 -6.42 2.21
C GLU A 70 8.08 -7.86 2.27
N ARG A 71 7.94 -8.45 3.47
CA ARG A 71 7.39 -9.81 3.62
C ARG A 71 5.94 -9.89 3.15
N ALA A 72 5.14 -8.85 3.40
CA ALA A 72 3.77 -8.77 2.89
C ALA A 72 3.75 -8.67 1.36
N LEU A 73 4.57 -7.79 0.78
CA LEU A 73 4.70 -7.65 -0.67
C LEU A 73 5.21 -8.94 -1.33
N ASP A 74 6.19 -9.62 -0.74
CA ASP A 74 6.70 -10.90 -1.22
C ASP A 74 5.62 -11.98 -1.24
N ALA A 75 4.78 -12.05 -0.20
CA ALA A 75 3.66 -12.99 -0.14
C ALA A 75 2.64 -12.74 -1.26
N VAL A 76 2.32 -11.47 -1.54
CA VAL A 76 1.42 -11.07 -2.64
C VAL A 76 2.04 -11.43 -3.99
N VAL A 77 3.30 -11.08 -4.22
CA VAL A 77 4.05 -11.39 -5.46
C VAL A 77 4.12 -12.91 -5.69
N LYS A 78 4.42 -13.68 -4.63
CA LYS A 78 4.43 -15.17 -4.67
C LYS A 78 3.06 -15.71 -5.09
N ALA A 79 1.97 -15.16 -4.56
CA ALA A 79 0.62 -15.60 -4.91
C ALA A 79 0.27 -15.30 -6.38
N ILE A 80 0.56 -14.09 -6.88
CA ILE A 80 0.34 -13.71 -8.28
C ILE A 80 1.09 -14.65 -9.23
N LYS A 81 2.39 -14.88 -8.98
CA LYS A 81 3.23 -15.76 -9.80
C LYS A 81 2.75 -17.20 -9.74
N SER A 82 2.31 -17.69 -8.57
CA SER A 82 1.79 -19.06 -8.41
C SER A 82 0.50 -19.31 -9.19
N CYS A 83 -0.28 -18.26 -9.48
CA CYS A 83 -1.43 -18.34 -10.39
C CYS A 83 -1.06 -18.31 -11.87
N GLY A 84 0.23 -18.15 -12.21
CA GLY A 84 0.70 -18.04 -13.59
C GLY A 84 0.56 -16.64 -14.19
N TYR A 85 0.24 -15.64 -13.39
CA TYR A 85 0.14 -14.26 -13.83
C TYR A 85 1.50 -13.55 -13.82
N ILE A 86 1.63 -12.56 -14.71
CA ILE A 86 2.86 -11.80 -14.94
C ILE A 86 2.68 -10.40 -14.36
N LEU A 87 3.59 -10.01 -13.44
CA LEU A 87 3.66 -8.66 -12.90
C LEU A 87 3.90 -7.64 -14.01
N GLU A 88 3.39 -6.43 -13.83
CA GLU A 88 3.43 -5.30 -14.77
C GLU A 88 2.63 -5.49 -16.06
N LYS A 89 2.22 -6.74 -16.37
CA LYS A 89 1.38 -7.09 -17.51
C LYS A 89 -0.05 -7.43 -17.12
N ASP A 90 -0.20 -8.32 -16.14
CA ASP A 90 -1.50 -8.80 -15.66
C ASP A 90 -1.89 -8.10 -14.37
N PHE A 91 -0.91 -7.85 -13.50
CA PHE A 91 -1.09 -7.20 -12.20
C PHE A 91 -0.03 -6.15 -11.90
N TYR A 92 -0.48 -5.05 -11.29
CA TYR A 92 0.32 -4.16 -10.46
C TYR A 92 -0.10 -4.29 -9.00
N LEU A 93 0.70 -3.72 -8.10
CA LEU A 93 0.41 -3.60 -6.68
C LEU A 93 -0.02 -2.17 -6.34
N ALA A 94 -0.79 -2.04 -5.27
CA ALA A 94 -1.07 -0.76 -4.66
C ALA A 94 -0.97 -0.90 -3.15
N LEU A 95 -0.66 0.21 -2.48
CA LEU A 95 -0.54 0.30 -1.04
C LEU A 95 -1.47 1.40 -0.53
N ASP A 96 -2.05 1.18 0.65
CA ASP A 96 -2.49 2.24 1.53
C ASP A 96 -1.61 2.19 2.78
N CYS A 97 -0.81 3.24 2.96
CA CYS A 97 0.10 3.33 4.09
C CYS A 97 -0.60 3.83 5.35
N ALA A 98 -1.65 4.66 5.21
CA ALA A 98 -2.34 5.37 6.31
C ALA A 98 -1.32 5.99 7.29
N SER A 99 -0.37 6.76 6.74
CA SER A 99 0.86 7.13 7.46
C SER A 99 0.63 8.02 8.68
N THR A 100 -0.54 8.65 8.78
CA THR A 100 -0.96 9.43 9.97
C THR A 100 -0.98 8.57 11.22
N GLU A 101 -1.34 7.28 11.12
CA GLU A 101 -1.50 6.35 12.24
C GLU A 101 -0.17 6.05 12.97
N TYR A 102 0.97 6.17 12.28
CA TYR A 102 2.30 5.94 12.85
C TYR A 102 3.21 7.18 12.82
N PHE A 103 2.63 8.37 12.56
CA PHE A 103 3.33 9.65 12.58
C PHE A 103 3.20 10.34 13.92
N GLU A 104 4.31 10.44 14.66
CA GLU A 104 4.35 11.09 15.96
C GLU A 104 5.67 11.84 16.14
N ASN A 105 5.63 13.03 16.74
CA ASN A 105 6.82 13.86 17.00
C ASN A 105 7.67 14.11 15.74
N HIS A 106 7.03 14.40 14.61
CA HIS A 106 7.65 14.59 13.29
C HIS A 106 8.45 13.38 12.79
N ARG A 107 8.07 12.15 13.20
CA ARG A 107 8.71 10.92 12.76
C ARG A 107 7.66 9.87 12.42
N TYR A 108 7.99 9.07 11.41
CA TYR A 108 7.23 7.90 10.98
C TYR A 108 7.78 6.68 11.72
N ASN A 109 7.01 6.18 12.69
CA ASN A 109 7.44 5.11 13.59
C ASN A 109 6.84 3.77 13.17
N LEU A 110 7.56 3.05 12.29
CA LEU A 110 7.20 1.70 11.85
C LEU A 110 7.55 0.72 12.97
N VAL A 111 6.63 0.51 13.89
CA VAL A 111 6.85 -0.25 15.12
C VAL A 111 7.13 -1.72 14.80
N GLY A 112 6.41 -2.31 13.86
CA GLY A 112 6.59 -3.68 13.44
C GLY A 112 7.96 -3.96 12.82
N GLU A 113 8.56 -2.93 12.22
CA GLU A 113 9.90 -3.01 11.62
C GLU A 113 11.01 -2.43 12.54
N ASN A 114 10.65 -1.92 13.71
CA ASN A 114 11.56 -1.24 14.65
C ASN A 114 12.34 -0.10 13.98
N LYS A 115 11.66 0.71 13.17
CA LYS A 115 12.22 1.86 12.44
C LYS A 115 11.54 3.15 12.89
N SER A 116 12.30 4.24 12.92
CA SER A 116 11.77 5.60 13.11
C SER A 116 12.42 6.50 12.07
N LEU A 117 11.63 7.00 11.13
CA LEU A 117 12.07 7.68 9.92
C LEU A 117 11.69 9.16 9.96
N SER A 118 12.53 10.03 9.40
CA SER A 118 12.14 11.39 9.02
C SER A 118 11.26 11.37 7.76
N ALA A 119 10.71 12.52 7.36
CA ALA A 119 9.95 12.63 6.12
C ALA A 119 10.78 12.22 4.89
N ASP A 120 12.03 12.71 4.79
CA ASP A 120 12.97 12.32 3.72
C ASP A 120 13.27 10.82 3.71
N GLU A 121 13.48 10.23 4.89
CA GLU A 121 13.77 8.80 5.04
C GLU A 121 12.53 7.95 4.67
N ASN A 122 11.32 8.41 5.02
CA ASN A 122 10.09 7.71 4.65
C ASN A 122 9.83 7.80 3.14
N ALA A 123 10.00 8.98 2.52
CA ALA A 123 9.91 9.14 1.07
C ALA A 123 10.91 8.23 0.35
N ALA A 124 12.18 8.19 0.81
CA ALA A 124 13.20 7.31 0.26
C ALA A 124 12.87 5.81 0.45
N ASN A 125 12.25 5.44 1.58
CA ASN A 125 11.79 4.07 1.81
C ASN A 125 10.68 3.67 0.83
N LEU A 126 9.68 4.54 0.60
CA LEU A 126 8.62 4.31 -0.37
C LEU A 126 9.17 4.25 -1.82
N GLU A 127 10.11 5.14 -2.15
CA GLU A 127 10.80 5.09 -3.45
C GLU A 127 11.56 3.77 -3.65
N ARG A 128 12.23 3.28 -2.61
CA ARG A 128 12.93 1.99 -2.63
C ARG A 128 11.94 0.83 -2.86
N LEU A 129 10.80 0.83 -2.19
CA LEU A 129 9.76 -0.19 -2.42
C LEU A 129 9.24 -0.17 -3.86
N CYS A 130 9.02 1.02 -4.44
CA CYS A 130 8.61 1.16 -5.85
C CYS A 130 9.69 0.70 -6.85
N LYS A 131 10.97 0.73 -6.47
CA LYS A 131 12.06 0.17 -7.30
C LYS A 131 12.15 -1.36 -7.21
N MET A 132 11.73 -1.94 -6.09
CA MET A 132 11.79 -3.40 -5.84
C MET A 132 10.53 -4.13 -6.30
N TYR A 133 9.39 -3.49 -6.24
CA TYR A 133 8.08 -4.06 -6.52
C TYR A 133 7.31 -3.22 -7.55
N PRO A 134 6.45 -3.81 -8.37
CA PRO A 134 5.65 -3.09 -9.35
C PRO A 134 4.47 -2.36 -8.69
N ILE A 135 4.77 -1.40 -7.82
CA ILE A 135 3.77 -0.57 -7.14
C ILE A 135 3.36 0.56 -8.09
N PHE A 136 2.07 0.63 -8.39
CA PHE A 136 1.48 1.65 -9.26
C PHE A 136 0.83 2.77 -8.47
N SER A 137 0.32 2.48 -7.27
CA SER A 137 -0.41 3.44 -6.44
C SER A 137 0.02 3.35 -4.99
N ILE A 138 0.21 4.50 -4.36
CA ILE A 138 0.41 4.64 -2.92
C ILE A 138 -0.61 5.66 -2.42
N GLU A 139 -1.44 5.22 -1.47
CA GLU A 139 -2.40 6.04 -0.75
C GLU A 139 -1.81 6.42 0.60
N ASP A 140 -1.99 7.69 0.98
CA ASP A 140 -1.56 8.29 2.24
C ASP A 140 -0.13 7.89 2.66
N GLY A 141 0.81 8.02 1.70
CA GLY A 141 2.22 7.70 1.90
C GLY A 141 2.95 8.62 2.87
N MET A 142 2.33 9.76 3.20
CA MET A 142 2.76 10.70 4.24
C MET A 142 1.57 11.06 5.13
N ALA A 143 1.84 11.54 6.34
CA ALA A 143 0.80 11.98 7.27
C ALA A 143 -0.01 13.16 6.71
N GLU A 144 -1.27 13.24 7.09
CA GLU A 144 -2.26 14.20 6.56
C GLU A 144 -1.88 15.68 6.70
N ASP A 145 -1.06 16.02 7.69
CA ASP A 145 -0.59 17.40 7.92
C ASP A 145 0.89 17.59 7.60
N ASP A 146 1.59 16.56 7.13
CA ASP A 146 2.99 16.66 6.68
C ASP A 146 3.07 17.08 5.20
N TRP A 147 2.63 18.31 4.93
CA TRP A 147 2.62 18.88 3.59
C TRP A 147 3.98 18.87 2.90
N GLU A 148 5.05 19.16 3.66
CA GLU A 148 6.43 19.16 3.14
C GLU A 148 6.85 17.72 2.74
N GLY A 149 6.52 16.73 3.56
CA GLY A 149 6.72 15.32 3.24
C GLY A 149 5.97 14.90 1.98
N TRP A 150 4.72 15.35 1.81
CA TRP A 150 3.94 15.09 0.60
C TRP A 150 4.55 15.72 -0.65
N GLU A 151 5.08 16.95 -0.57
CA GLU A 151 5.81 17.60 -1.67
C GLU A 151 7.05 16.78 -2.07
N LEU A 152 7.86 16.34 -1.08
CA LEU A 152 9.03 15.49 -1.28
C LEU A 152 8.66 14.15 -1.95
N LEU A 153 7.64 13.46 -1.44
CA LEU A 153 7.18 12.19 -2.00
C LEU A 153 6.70 12.36 -3.44
N THR A 154 5.96 13.45 -3.69
CA THR A 154 5.43 13.74 -5.02
C THR A 154 6.55 14.05 -6.01
N GLU A 155 7.55 14.81 -5.62
CA GLU A 155 8.74 15.07 -6.45
C GLU A 155 9.49 13.78 -6.79
N ALA A 156 9.64 12.89 -5.81
CA ALA A 156 10.40 11.65 -5.98
C ALA A 156 9.69 10.62 -6.90
N LEU A 157 8.37 10.49 -6.82
CA LEU A 157 7.64 9.37 -7.42
C LEU A 157 6.74 9.75 -8.60
N SER A 158 6.27 11.00 -8.68
CA SER A 158 5.45 11.45 -9.81
C SER A 158 6.30 11.66 -11.08
N PRO A 159 5.82 11.38 -12.29
CA PRO A 159 4.48 10.87 -12.62
C PRO A 159 4.37 9.33 -12.69
N LYS A 160 5.36 8.59 -12.22
CA LYS A 160 5.42 7.13 -12.39
C LYS A 160 4.44 6.39 -11.48
N VAL A 161 4.17 6.94 -10.29
CA VAL A 161 3.32 6.35 -9.26
C VAL A 161 2.12 7.27 -9.03
N GLN A 162 0.94 6.69 -8.88
CA GLN A 162 -0.26 7.38 -8.42
C GLN A 162 -0.13 7.59 -6.91
N LEU A 163 -0.14 8.86 -6.49
CA LEU A 163 -0.04 9.27 -5.09
C LEU A 163 -1.40 9.81 -4.66
N VAL A 164 -2.14 8.99 -3.94
CA VAL A 164 -3.53 9.23 -3.56
C VAL A 164 -3.57 9.86 -2.18
N GLY A 165 -4.32 10.95 -2.03
CA GLY A 165 -4.68 11.49 -0.74
C GLY A 165 -6.14 11.13 -0.41
N ASP A 166 -6.34 10.33 0.64
CA ASP A 166 -7.62 10.13 1.32
C ASP A 166 -7.63 10.96 2.60
N ASP A 167 -6.87 10.59 3.61
CA ASP A 167 -6.72 11.36 4.86
C ASP A 167 -6.17 12.76 4.60
N LEU A 168 -5.26 12.90 3.63
CA LEU A 168 -4.73 14.21 3.21
C LEU A 168 -5.85 15.17 2.84
N PHE A 169 -6.85 14.73 2.09
CA PHE A 169 -7.88 15.61 1.54
C PHE A 169 -9.22 15.53 2.26
N VAL A 170 -9.56 14.41 2.89
CA VAL A 170 -10.79 14.13 3.67
C VAL A 170 -12.06 14.69 3.00
N THR A 171 -12.16 14.55 1.67
CA THR A 171 -13.27 15.11 0.87
C THR A 171 -13.46 16.64 1.08
N ASN A 172 -12.41 17.35 1.49
CA ASN A 172 -12.43 18.78 1.80
C ASN A 172 -11.80 19.59 0.66
N LYS A 173 -12.63 20.39 -0.02
CA LYS A 173 -12.19 21.23 -1.15
C LYS A 173 -11.10 22.26 -0.80
N ILE A 174 -10.97 22.67 0.48
CA ILE A 174 -9.93 23.62 0.91
C ILE A 174 -8.59 22.88 0.93
N ARG A 175 -8.53 21.70 1.55
CA ARG A 175 -7.33 20.85 1.57
C ARG A 175 -6.94 20.41 0.16
N LEU A 176 -7.92 20.05 -0.69
CA LEU A 176 -7.64 19.71 -2.09
C LEU A 176 -7.00 20.88 -2.85
N ARG A 177 -7.50 22.12 -2.65
CA ARG A 177 -6.90 23.31 -3.27
C ARG A 177 -5.46 23.52 -2.82
N GLU A 178 -5.21 23.39 -1.51
CA GLU A 178 -3.86 23.48 -0.95
C GLU A 178 -2.93 22.41 -1.57
N GLY A 179 -3.38 21.16 -1.68
CA GLY A 179 -2.62 20.09 -2.32
C GLY A 179 -2.27 20.39 -3.79
N ILE A 180 -3.21 20.95 -4.54
CA ILE A 180 -2.96 21.38 -5.94
C ILE A 180 -1.91 22.50 -5.99
N GLU A 181 -2.03 23.51 -5.12
CA GLU A 181 -1.09 24.64 -5.04
C GLU A 181 0.30 24.20 -4.64
N ARG A 182 0.42 23.28 -3.71
CA ARG A 182 1.68 22.69 -3.21
C ARG A 182 2.22 21.58 -4.10
N ARG A 183 1.43 21.05 -5.03
CA ARG A 183 1.74 19.82 -5.80
C ARG A 183 1.94 18.61 -4.89
N ALA A 184 1.13 18.49 -3.86
CA ALA A 184 1.13 17.40 -2.91
C ALA A 184 0.11 16.33 -3.37
N GLY A 185 0.61 15.14 -3.72
CA GLY A 185 -0.17 14.09 -4.36
C GLY A 185 -0.50 14.38 -5.83
N ASN A 186 -1.06 13.40 -6.51
CA ASN A 186 -1.50 13.51 -7.91
C ASN A 186 -2.84 12.80 -8.17
N ALA A 187 -3.46 12.26 -7.13
CA ALA A 187 -4.78 11.63 -7.14
C ALA A 187 -5.51 11.89 -5.80
N ILE A 188 -6.81 11.69 -5.78
CA ILE A 188 -7.69 11.87 -4.63
C ILE A 188 -8.65 10.69 -4.52
N LEU A 189 -8.94 10.28 -3.31
CA LEU A 189 -10.02 9.37 -2.96
C LEU A 189 -11.13 10.12 -2.22
#